data_2a8557533378713cc41af2a637a93c68
#
_entry.id   2a8557533378713cc41af2a637a93c68
#
_cell.length_a   1.000
_cell.length_b   1.000
_cell.length_c   1.000
_cell.angle_alpha   90.00
_cell.angle_beta   90.00
_cell.angle_gamma   90.00
#
_symmetry.space_group_name_H-M   'P 1'
#
loop_
_entity.id
_entity.type
_entity.pdbx_description
1 polymer ?
#
loop_
_entity_poly.entity_id
_entity_poly.type
_entity_poly.pdbx_seq_one_letter_code
_entity_poly.pdbx_strand_id
1 'polypeptide(L)'
;MDMNEYYNGVIEEALEGFKRVNNTDQVEQKIYEVPAATWEINVVRGKVLEKATISRVTLDTKHPVTGDDTHFDALQSKVYPLNPKIPVLIFIIEHMVSGGKTFFSGMMDVIPAVPIEDDLRFLGAEMKKVAEKHGEDYEALRQKGSTIFKLEQWE
;
A
#
# COMPACT_ATOMS: atom_id res chain seq x y z
N MET A 1 0.53 -11.84 16.87
CA MET A 1 0.50 -10.40 16.52
C MET A 1 -0.95 -10.02 16.31
N ASP A 2 -1.43 -9.01 16.99
CA ASP A 2 -2.76 -8.44 16.72
C ASP A 2 -2.66 -7.56 15.47
N MET A 3 -3.39 -7.91 14.41
CA MET A 3 -3.35 -7.17 13.14
C MET A 3 -3.95 -5.77 13.28
N ASN A 4 -4.92 -5.57 14.19
CA ASN A 4 -5.48 -4.25 14.45
C ASN A 4 -4.43 -3.32 15.05
N GLU A 5 -3.71 -3.79 16.07
CA GLU A 5 -2.63 -3.01 16.69
C GLU A 5 -1.54 -2.69 15.67
N TYR A 6 -1.15 -3.67 14.86
CA TYR A 6 -0.14 -3.48 13.81
C TYR A 6 -0.57 -2.42 12.79
N TYR A 7 -1.79 -2.53 12.24
CA TYR A 7 -2.27 -1.58 11.24
C TYR A 7 -2.45 -0.18 11.79
N ASN A 8 -2.95 -0.04 13.02
CA ASN A 8 -3.06 1.26 13.67
C ASN A 8 -1.69 1.93 13.84
N GLY A 9 -0.67 1.18 14.26
CA GLY A 9 0.69 1.69 14.34
C GLY A 9 1.24 2.18 13.01
N VAL A 10 1.01 1.42 11.92
CA VAL A 10 1.44 1.84 10.56
C VAL A 10 0.68 3.08 10.09
N ILE A 11 -0.62 3.19 10.38
CA ILE A 11 -1.43 4.37 10.05
C ILE A 11 -0.89 5.60 10.77
N GLU A 12 -0.66 5.51 12.08
CA GLU A 12 -0.13 6.61 12.89
C GLU A 12 1.23 7.08 12.37
N GLU A 13 2.16 6.15 12.13
CA GLU A 13 3.49 6.47 11.61
C GLU A 13 3.44 7.14 10.23
N ALA A 14 2.59 6.64 9.33
CA ALA A 14 2.40 7.22 8.00
C ALA A 14 1.83 8.63 8.09
N LEU A 15 0.80 8.86 8.92
CA LEU A 15 0.20 10.17 9.11
C LEU A 15 1.19 11.18 9.69
N GLU A 16 2.00 10.80 10.68
CA GLU A 16 3.04 11.65 11.22
C GLU A 16 4.09 12.01 10.14
N GLY A 17 4.46 11.05 9.29
CA GLY A 17 5.32 11.29 8.14
C GLY A 17 4.72 12.31 7.16
N PHE A 18 3.46 12.14 6.78
CA PHE A 18 2.76 13.04 5.84
C PHE A 18 2.58 14.45 6.40
N LYS A 19 2.21 14.57 7.68
CA LYS A 19 2.08 15.84 8.38
C LYS A 19 3.41 16.58 8.44
N ARG A 20 4.49 15.89 8.80
CA ARG A 20 5.84 16.46 8.85
C ARG A 20 6.30 16.98 7.49
N VAL A 21 6.12 16.21 6.41
CA VAL A 21 6.52 16.60 5.06
C VAL A 21 5.75 17.83 4.58
N ASN A 22 4.45 17.90 4.89
CA ASN A 22 3.60 19.01 4.49
C ASN A 22 3.59 20.19 5.48
N ASN A 23 4.27 20.08 6.61
CA ASN A 23 4.25 21.04 7.71
C ASN A 23 2.80 21.42 8.10
N THR A 24 1.97 20.43 8.39
CA THR A 24 0.55 20.56 8.75
C THR A 24 0.16 19.54 9.80
N ASP A 25 -0.81 19.87 10.65
CA ASP A 25 -1.43 18.94 11.58
C ASP A 25 -2.82 18.47 11.12
N GLN A 26 -3.28 18.96 9.96
CA GLN A 26 -4.61 18.67 9.46
C GLN A 26 -4.67 17.29 8.81
N VAL A 27 -5.64 16.49 9.25
CA VAL A 27 -6.01 15.20 8.67
C VAL A 27 -7.50 15.21 8.39
N GLU A 28 -7.88 14.89 7.16
CA GLU A 28 -9.28 14.63 6.81
C GLU A 28 -9.52 13.12 6.95
N GLN A 29 -10.51 12.72 7.74
CA GLN A 29 -10.94 11.33 7.83
C GLN A 29 -12.30 11.14 7.17
N LYS A 30 -12.44 10.04 6.43
CA LYS A 30 -13.70 9.61 5.83
C LYS A 30 -13.89 8.12 6.06
N ILE A 31 -15.09 7.75 6.49
CA ILE A 31 -15.47 6.37 6.69
C ILE A 31 -16.65 6.07 5.76
N TYR A 32 -16.54 5.01 4.99
CA TYR A 32 -17.61 4.49 4.14
C TYR A 32 -17.93 3.07 4.59
N GLU A 33 -19.19 2.83 4.90
CA GLU A 33 -19.70 1.53 5.35
C GLU A 33 -20.74 1.01 4.34
N VAL A 34 -20.57 -0.23 3.95
CA VAL A 34 -21.57 -0.99 3.20
C VAL A 34 -21.72 -2.36 3.89
N PRO A 35 -22.78 -3.15 3.61
CA PRO A 35 -23.08 -4.36 4.39
C PRO A 35 -21.94 -5.38 4.53
N ALA A 36 -20.99 -5.40 3.58
CA ALA A 36 -19.91 -6.38 3.56
C ALA A 36 -18.52 -5.75 3.72
N ALA A 37 -18.41 -4.40 3.77
CA ALA A 37 -17.11 -3.75 3.77
C ALA A 37 -17.11 -2.40 4.48
N THR A 38 -15.96 -2.07 5.05
CA THR A 38 -15.69 -0.74 5.61
C THR A 38 -14.41 -0.19 4.99
N TRP A 39 -14.44 1.10 4.61
CA TRP A 39 -13.26 1.86 4.19
C TRP A 39 -13.05 3.02 5.16
N GLU A 40 -11.93 3.02 5.82
CA GLU A 40 -11.44 4.15 6.59
C GLU A 40 -10.31 4.82 5.80
N ILE A 41 -10.47 6.09 5.45
CA ILE A 41 -9.53 6.84 4.62
C ILE A 41 -9.07 8.07 5.38
N ASN A 42 -7.77 8.17 5.63
CA ASN A 42 -7.14 9.34 6.20
C ASN A 42 -6.37 10.08 5.10
N VAL A 43 -6.54 11.38 5.00
CA VAL A 43 -5.98 12.23 3.95
C VAL A 43 -5.24 13.41 4.56
N VAL A 44 -4.00 13.61 4.14
CA VAL A 44 -3.21 14.80 4.43
C VAL A 44 -2.95 15.54 3.11
N ARG A 45 -3.17 16.85 3.11
CA ARG A 45 -2.91 17.72 1.95
C ARG A 45 -1.95 18.83 2.31
N GLY A 46 -1.16 19.29 1.32
CA GLY A 46 -0.25 20.40 1.56
C GLY A 46 0.51 20.83 0.31
N LYS A 47 1.59 21.58 0.55
CA LYS A 47 2.38 22.21 -0.51
C LYS A 47 3.50 21.33 -1.07
N VAL A 48 3.80 20.22 -0.44
CA VAL A 48 4.80 19.23 -0.89
C VAL A 48 4.12 18.01 -1.43
N LEU A 49 3.22 17.43 -0.64
CA LEU A 49 2.32 16.36 -1.07
C LEU A 49 0.95 17.00 -1.33
N GLU A 50 0.52 17.07 -2.58
CA GLU A 50 -0.82 17.54 -2.95
C GLU A 50 -1.87 16.72 -2.21
N LYS A 51 -1.64 15.40 -2.15
CA LYS A 51 -2.49 14.45 -1.44
C LYS A 51 -1.65 13.26 -0.99
N ALA A 52 -1.69 12.93 0.28
CA ALA A 52 -1.22 11.66 0.81
C ALA A 52 -2.36 10.97 1.54
N THR A 53 -2.56 9.69 1.27
CA THR A 53 -3.62 8.89 1.89
C THR A 53 -3.04 7.66 2.54
N ILE A 54 -3.59 7.30 3.69
CA ILE A 54 -3.49 5.97 4.27
C ILE A 54 -4.91 5.49 4.56
N SER A 55 -5.28 4.35 4.04
CA SER A 55 -6.62 3.80 4.18
C SER A 55 -6.58 2.36 4.62
N ARG A 56 -7.53 1.97 5.46
CA ARG A 56 -7.81 0.58 5.79
C ARG A 56 -9.12 0.16 5.16
N VAL A 57 -9.11 -1.03 4.57
CA VAL A 57 -10.27 -1.66 3.95
C VAL A 57 -10.48 -3.01 4.61
N THR A 58 -11.67 -3.24 5.17
CA THR A 58 -12.09 -4.56 5.61
C THR A 58 -13.25 -5.04 4.74
N LEU A 59 -13.24 -6.31 4.36
CA LEU A 59 -14.24 -6.90 3.49
C LEU A 59 -14.51 -8.34 3.93
N ASP A 60 -15.78 -8.65 4.18
CA ASP A 60 -16.27 -10.01 4.37
C ASP A 60 -17.00 -10.48 3.10
N THR A 61 -16.52 -11.56 2.49
CA THR A 61 -17.01 -12.03 1.21
C THR A 61 -16.88 -13.55 1.08
N LYS A 62 -17.26 -14.07 -0.07
CA LYS A 62 -16.96 -15.45 -0.47
C LYS A 62 -15.76 -15.47 -1.41
N HIS A 63 -14.86 -16.43 -1.21
CA HIS A 63 -13.76 -16.64 -2.15
C HIS A 63 -14.33 -16.99 -3.53
N PRO A 64 -13.93 -16.29 -4.61
CA PRO A 64 -14.61 -16.42 -5.91
C PRO A 64 -14.45 -17.79 -6.57
N VAL A 65 -13.44 -18.57 -6.17
CA VAL A 65 -13.17 -19.90 -6.75
C VAL A 65 -13.63 -21.02 -5.82
N THR A 66 -13.32 -20.94 -4.51
CA THR A 66 -13.62 -22.02 -3.56
C THR A 66 -14.97 -21.87 -2.89
N GLY A 67 -15.56 -20.68 -2.85
CA GLY A 67 -16.80 -20.37 -2.14
C GLY A 67 -16.65 -20.24 -0.62
N ASP A 68 -15.43 -20.36 -0.08
CA ASP A 68 -15.17 -20.25 1.34
C ASP A 68 -15.47 -18.85 1.87
N ASP A 69 -15.90 -18.76 3.13
CA ASP A 69 -15.98 -17.49 3.83
C ASP A 69 -14.58 -16.87 3.93
N THR A 70 -14.47 -15.63 3.50
CA THR A 70 -13.20 -14.92 3.38
C THR A 70 -13.30 -13.57 4.06
N HIS A 71 -12.42 -13.32 5.01
CA HIS A 71 -12.16 -12.02 5.59
C HIS A 71 -10.91 -11.43 4.96
N PHE A 72 -11.03 -10.22 4.44
CA PHE A 72 -9.94 -9.46 3.83
C PHE A 72 -9.74 -8.16 4.62
N ASP A 73 -8.51 -7.88 4.98
CA ASP A 73 -8.11 -6.66 5.69
C ASP A 73 -6.85 -6.10 5.03
N ALA A 74 -6.95 -4.91 4.46
CA ALA A 74 -5.87 -4.31 3.70
C ALA A 74 -5.59 -2.89 4.16
N LEU A 75 -4.30 -2.57 4.20
CA LEU A 75 -3.79 -1.22 4.38
C LEU A 75 -3.22 -0.72 3.05
N GLN A 76 -3.69 0.43 2.58
CA GLN A 76 -3.25 1.03 1.34
C GLN A 76 -2.83 2.48 1.55
N SER A 77 -1.67 2.84 1.03
CA SER A 77 -1.22 4.24 0.96
C SER A 77 -1.00 4.67 -0.49
N LYS A 78 -1.41 5.89 -0.80
CA LYS A 78 -1.11 6.56 -2.07
C LYS A 78 -0.64 7.97 -1.79
N VAL A 79 0.54 8.29 -2.30
CA VAL A 79 1.18 9.60 -2.09
C VAL A 79 1.36 10.29 -3.43
N TYR A 80 0.72 11.44 -3.57
CA TYR A 80 0.75 12.27 -4.77
C TYR A 80 1.54 13.54 -4.48
N PRO A 81 2.81 13.62 -4.92
CA PRO A 81 3.60 14.85 -4.79
C PRO A 81 3.03 15.98 -5.65
N LEU A 82 3.14 17.23 -5.17
CA LEU A 82 2.74 18.40 -5.95
C LEU A 82 3.67 18.62 -7.16
N ASN A 83 4.96 18.27 -7.02
CA ASN A 83 5.90 18.32 -8.12
C ASN A 83 5.74 17.10 -9.01
N PRO A 84 5.31 17.25 -10.30
CA PRO A 84 5.07 16.11 -11.19
C PRO A 84 6.33 15.34 -11.59
N LYS A 85 7.53 15.85 -11.28
CA LYS A 85 8.78 15.11 -11.49
C LYS A 85 9.04 14.06 -10.41
N ILE A 86 8.37 14.16 -9.26
CA ILE A 86 8.47 13.16 -8.19
C ILE A 86 7.42 12.09 -8.44
N PRO A 87 7.78 10.80 -8.45
CA PRO A 87 6.83 9.72 -8.69
C PRO A 87 5.69 9.65 -7.66
N VAL A 88 4.52 9.20 -8.09
CA VAL A 88 3.47 8.76 -7.17
C VAL A 88 3.92 7.47 -6.50
N LEU A 89 3.83 7.39 -5.18
CA LEU A 89 4.09 6.18 -4.42
C LEU A 89 2.78 5.46 -4.14
N ILE A 90 2.79 4.14 -4.36
CA ILE A 90 1.72 3.22 -3.97
C ILE A 90 2.32 2.16 -3.04
N PHE A 91 1.60 1.89 -1.94
CA PHE A 91 1.96 0.87 -0.99
C PHE A 91 0.70 0.13 -0.53
N ILE A 92 0.75 -1.20 -0.49
CA ILE A 92 -0.36 -2.06 -0.06
C ILE A 92 0.20 -3.17 0.82
N ILE A 93 -0.46 -3.44 1.95
CA ILE A 93 -0.30 -4.66 2.75
C ILE A 93 -1.67 -5.29 2.86
N GLU A 94 -1.74 -6.59 2.67
CA GLU A 94 -2.99 -7.36 2.70
C GLU A 94 -2.86 -8.56 3.62
N HIS A 95 -3.88 -8.76 4.42
CA HIS A 95 -4.10 -9.93 5.26
C HIS A 95 -5.44 -10.54 4.89
N MET A 96 -5.44 -11.81 4.53
CA MET A 96 -6.65 -12.53 4.14
C MET A 96 -6.76 -13.83 4.92
N VAL A 97 -7.96 -14.11 5.42
CA VAL A 97 -8.30 -15.40 6.02
C VAL A 97 -9.40 -16.05 5.18
N SER A 98 -9.15 -17.22 4.62
CA SER A 98 -10.09 -17.94 3.78
C SER A 98 -9.99 -19.44 4.00
N GLY A 99 -11.11 -20.11 4.21
CA GLY A 99 -11.14 -21.56 4.46
C GLY A 99 -10.26 -22.00 5.63
N GLY A 100 -10.14 -21.17 6.67
CA GLY A 100 -9.30 -21.43 7.84
C GLY A 100 -7.78 -21.24 7.61
N LYS A 101 -7.37 -20.74 6.44
CA LYS A 101 -5.98 -20.42 6.11
C LYS A 101 -5.75 -18.93 6.11
N THR A 102 -4.57 -18.53 6.54
CA THR A 102 -4.13 -17.14 6.55
C THR A 102 -3.14 -16.89 5.43
N PHE A 103 -3.33 -15.79 4.72
CA PHE A 103 -2.47 -15.33 3.63
C PHE A 103 -2.05 -13.89 3.88
N PHE A 104 -0.81 -13.58 3.51
CA PHE A 104 -0.28 -12.21 3.48
C PHE A 104 0.20 -11.92 2.08
N SER A 105 -0.10 -10.71 1.61
CA SER A 105 0.46 -10.16 0.39
C SER A 105 0.76 -8.67 0.56
N GLY A 106 1.44 -8.10 -0.41
CA GLY A 106 1.73 -6.68 -0.38
C GLY A 106 2.49 -6.25 -1.61
N MET A 107 2.47 -4.96 -1.84
CA MET A 107 3.13 -4.33 -2.98
C MET A 107 3.61 -2.94 -2.58
N MET A 108 4.79 -2.57 -3.05
CA MET A 108 5.23 -1.17 -3.09
C MET A 108 5.71 -0.86 -4.50
N ASP A 109 5.23 0.24 -5.08
CA ASP A 109 5.60 0.67 -6.41
C ASP A 109 5.60 2.20 -6.52
N VAL A 110 6.25 2.70 -7.56
CA VAL A 110 6.24 4.11 -7.92
C VAL A 110 5.82 4.28 -9.39
N ILE A 111 4.98 5.29 -9.63
CA ILE A 111 4.51 5.64 -10.96
C ILE A 111 5.13 7.00 -11.34
N PRO A 112 6.25 7.02 -12.08
CA PRO A 112 6.88 8.25 -12.51
C PRO A 112 6.16 8.83 -13.74
N ALA A 113 5.80 10.12 -13.70
CA ALA A 113 5.38 10.84 -14.90
C ALA A 113 6.58 11.12 -15.83
N VAL A 114 7.75 11.34 -15.23
CA VAL A 114 9.05 11.49 -15.92
C VAL A 114 10.03 10.54 -15.23
N PRO A 115 10.43 9.43 -15.86
CA PRO A 115 11.37 8.50 -15.27
C PRO A 115 12.74 9.17 -15.05
N ILE A 116 13.21 9.18 -13.80
CA ILE A 116 14.55 9.60 -13.40
C ILE A 116 15.28 8.35 -12.95
N GLU A 117 16.29 7.94 -13.71
CA GLU A 117 16.96 6.66 -13.51
C GLU A 117 17.63 6.54 -12.14
N ASP A 118 18.19 7.65 -11.62
CA ASP A 118 18.80 7.68 -10.29
C ASP A 118 17.79 7.42 -9.17
N ASP A 119 16.58 7.99 -9.28
CA ASP A 119 15.51 7.79 -8.30
C ASP A 119 15.03 6.32 -8.32
N LEU A 120 14.90 5.73 -9.50
CA LEU A 120 14.51 4.32 -9.65
C LEU A 120 15.57 3.38 -9.10
N ARG A 121 16.87 3.69 -9.34
CA ARG A 121 17.99 2.94 -8.74
C ARG A 121 18.01 3.05 -7.23
N PHE A 122 17.79 4.25 -6.69
CA PHE A 122 17.72 4.48 -5.25
C PHE A 122 16.60 3.63 -4.62
N LEU A 123 15.38 3.71 -5.16
CA LEU A 123 14.25 2.92 -4.67
C LEU A 123 14.56 1.41 -4.72
N GLY A 124 15.07 0.92 -5.84
CA GLY A 124 15.43 -0.48 -5.99
C GLY A 124 16.46 -0.94 -4.96
N ALA A 125 17.45 -0.10 -4.66
CA ALA A 125 18.45 -0.40 -3.64
C ALA A 125 17.86 -0.45 -2.22
N GLU A 126 16.93 0.46 -1.88
CA GLU A 126 16.25 0.46 -0.58
C GLU A 126 15.33 -0.75 -0.43
N MET A 127 14.56 -1.09 -1.46
CA MET A 127 13.71 -2.29 -1.45
C MET A 127 14.53 -3.57 -1.30
N LYS A 128 15.69 -3.65 -1.98
CA LYS A 128 16.61 -4.77 -1.86
C LYS A 128 17.11 -4.94 -0.43
N LYS A 129 17.53 -3.86 0.23
CA LYS A 129 17.97 -3.89 1.64
C LYS A 129 16.87 -4.43 2.56
N VAL A 130 15.61 -4.02 2.33
CA VAL A 130 14.47 -4.50 3.12
C VAL A 130 14.26 -6.00 2.89
N ALA A 131 14.23 -6.47 1.65
CA ALA A 131 14.06 -7.89 1.33
C ALA A 131 15.17 -8.75 1.98
N GLU A 132 16.42 -8.37 1.77
CA GLU A 132 17.57 -9.08 2.33
C GLU A 132 17.59 -9.12 3.87
N LYS A 133 17.16 -8.01 4.53
CA LYS A 133 17.00 -7.95 5.99
C LYS A 133 16.03 -9.01 6.52
N HIS A 134 15.03 -9.36 5.74
CA HIS A 134 14.02 -10.38 6.07
C HIS A 134 14.30 -11.75 5.46
N GLY A 135 15.48 -11.96 4.87
CA GLY A 135 15.91 -13.24 4.31
C GLY A 135 15.27 -13.58 2.96
N GLU A 136 14.71 -12.57 2.26
CA GLU A 136 14.05 -12.74 0.98
C GLU A 136 14.99 -12.41 -0.20
N ASP A 137 14.81 -13.13 -1.31
CA ASP A 137 15.51 -12.84 -2.56
C ASP A 137 14.77 -11.73 -3.33
N TYR A 138 15.33 -10.55 -3.33
CA TYR A 138 14.76 -9.37 -3.99
C TYR A 138 14.52 -9.57 -5.49
N GLU A 139 15.46 -10.21 -6.21
CA GLU A 139 15.31 -10.41 -7.64
C GLU A 139 14.20 -11.43 -7.96
N ALA A 140 14.08 -12.48 -7.15
CA ALA A 140 12.98 -13.43 -7.26
C ALA A 140 11.61 -12.76 -6.99
N LEU A 141 11.52 -11.89 -5.97
CA LEU A 141 10.31 -11.11 -5.68
C LEU A 141 9.96 -10.18 -6.85
N ARG A 142 10.93 -9.46 -7.41
CA ARG A 142 10.72 -8.60 -8.58
C ARG A 142 10.24 -9.37 -9.80
N GLN A 143 10.86 -10.51 -10.07
CA GLN A 143 10.49 -11.35 -11.21
C GLN A 143 9.06 -11.87 -11.06
N LYS A 144 8.68 -12.29 -9.86
CA LYS A 144 7.30 -12.73 -9.57
C LYS A 144 6.31 -11.58 -9.80
N GLY A 145 6.57 -10.39 -9.27
CA GLY A 145 5.74 -9.20 -9.48
C GLY A 145 5.61 -8.83 -10.97
N SER A 146 6.73 -8.83 -11.71
CA SER A 146 6.70 -8.52 -13.15
C SER A 146 5.91 -9.53 -13.99
N THR A 147 5.78 -10.76 -13.53
CA THR A 147 5.00 -11.79 -14.22
C THR A 147 3.51 -11.53 -14.04
N ILE A 148 3.07 -11.07 -12.86
CA ILE A 148 1.68 -10.70 -12.60
C ILE A 148 1.26 -9.54 -13.52
N PHE A 149 2.09 -8.50 -13.64
CA PHE A 149 1.79 -7.35 -14.51
C PHE A 149 1.88 -7.67 -16.01
N LYS A 150 2.69 -8.66 -16.42
CA LYS A 150 2.74 -9.09 -17.84
C LYS A 150 1.49 -9.80 -18.32
N LEU A 151 0.73 -10.42 -17.42
CA LEU A 151 -0.56 -11.04 -17.74
C LEU A 151 -1.67 -10.03 -18.01
N GLU A 152 -1.46 -8.77 -17.65
CA GLU A 152 -2.39 -7.66 -17.85
C GLU A 152 -2.00 -6.75 -19.03
N GLN A 153 -1.05 -7.15 -19.86
CA GLN A 153 -0.80 -6.43 -21.11
C GLN A 153 -1.98 -6.66 -22.04
N TRP A 154 -2.81 -5.66 -22.11
CA TRP A 154 -3.93 -5.55 -23.04
C TRP A 154 -3.40 -5.63 -24.48
N GLU A 155 -3.79 -6.69 -25.22
CA GLU A 155 -3.65 -6.73 -26.66
C GLU A 155 -4.70 -5.82 -27.33
#